data_ba23362981ccf54c72f3e1d92886023f
#
_entry.id   ba23362981ccf54c72f3e1d92886023f
#
_cell.length_a   1.000
_cell.length_b   1.000
_cell.length_c   1.000
_cell.angle_alpha   90.00
_cell.angle_beta   90.00
_cell.angle_gamma   90.00
#
_symmetry.space_group_name_H-M   'P 1'
#
loop_
_entity.id
_entity.type
_entity.pdbx_description
1 polymer ?
#
loop_
_entity_poly.entity_id
_entity_poly.type
_entity_poly.pdbx_seq_one_letter_code
_entity_poly.pdbx_strand_id
1 'polypeptide(L)'
;MPAKSFRYVPCDSIFTHFPADEDKTMDLGRLGEECVRFKEMFSKATDKSLMLLNETFSTTSFEEGYYIAKDSVKALLNNAVRTIYNTHMHKLGEDAEELTRESMGAGVASLVMKTEEGKRSFKVTLSKPEGSSYAKDIAEKYGVTYDMLIGVK
;
A
#
# COMPACT_ATOMS: atom_id res chain seq x y z
N MET A 1 22.63 1.46 1.88
CA MET A 1 21.71 0.78 2.80
C MET A 1 22.53 0.05 3.85
N PRO A 2 22.33 0.28 5.15
CA PRO A 2 23.05 -0.46 6.19
C PRO A 2 22.44 -1.87 6.31
N ALA A 3 23.08 -2.85 5.69
CA ALA A 3 22.67 -4.25 5.73
C ALA A 3 23.92 -5.15 5.79
N LYS A 4 23.83 -6.28 6.53
CA LYS A 4 24.90 -7.28 6.58
C LYS A 4 25.02 -8.07 5.28
N SER A 5 23.95 -8.21 4.53
CA SER A 5 23.92 -8.84 3.21
C SER A 5 22.74 -8.30 2.41
N PHE A 6 22.91 -8.29 1.09
CA PHE A 6 21.87 -7.91 0.15
C PHE A 6 21.87 -8.91 -1.02
N ARG A 7 20.71 -9.47 -1.32
CA ARG A 7 20.51 -10.37 -2.46
C ARG A 7 19.31 -9.87 -3.25
N TYR A 8 19.43 -9.85 -4.55
CA TYR A 8 18.32 -9.48 -5.43
C TYR A 8 18.34 -10.33 -6.70
N VAL A 9 17.18 -10.47 -7.31
CA VAL A 9 17.02 -11.03 -8.64
C VAL A 9 16.93 -9.87 -9.61
N PRO A 10 17.78 -9.79 -10.65
CA PRO A 10 17.67 -8.75 -11.65
C PRO A 10 16.27 -8.68 -12.26
N CYS A 11 15.80 -7.48 -12.54
CA CYS A 11 14.55 -7.22 -13.23
C CYS A 11 14.85 -6.49 -14.56
N ASP A 12 13.97 -6.72 -15.54
CA ASP A 12 14.05 -6.07 -16.85
C ASP A 12 13.62 -4.59 -16.77
N SER A 13 12.66 -4.30 -15.87
CA SER A 13 12.13 -2.96 -15.68
C SER A 13 11.72 -2.75 -14.23
N ILE A 14 11.83 -1.50 -13.77
CA ILE A 14 11.33 -1.06 -12.48
C ILE A 14 10.31 0.03 -12.73
N PHE A 15 9.07 -0.20 -12.33
CA PHE A 15 7.99 0.77 -12.41
C PHE A 15 7.68 1.30 -11.02
N THR A 16 7.45 2.61 -10.92
CA THR A 16 7.12 3.26 -9.66
C THR A 16 5.82 4.05 -9.80
N HIS A 17 4.91 3.87 -8.85
CA HIS A 17 3.68 4.63 -8.73
C HIS A 17 3.62 5.28 -7.36
N PHE A 18 3.85 6.58 -7.33
CA PHE A 18 3.73 7.41 -6.13
C PHE A 18 2.60 8.43 -6.32
N PRO A 19 2.00 8.94 -5.23
CA PRO A 19 1.06 10.06 -5.33
C PRO A 19 1.68 11.20 -6.14
N ALA A 20 0.94 11.76 -7.08
CA ALA A 20 1.40 12.90 -7.87
C ALA A 20 1.29 14.19 -7.06
N ASP A 21 2.23 15.12 -7.27
CA ASP A 21 2.11 16.49 -6.79
C ASP A 21 0.91 17.19 -7.45
N GLU A 22 0.34 18.20 -6.76
CA GLU A 22 -0.96 18.81 -7.06
C GLU A 22 -1.05 19.60 -8.38
N ASP A 23 0.05 19.73 -9.13
CA ASP A 23 0.17 20.73 -10.22
C ASP A 23 -0.35 20.29 -11.60
N LYS A 24 -0.91 19.08 -11.74
CA LYS A 24 -1.38 18.60 -13.05
C LYS A 24 -2.75 17.92 -12.92
N THR A 25 -3.78 18.70 -12.72
CA THR A 25 -5.16 18.20 -12.87
C THR A 25 -5.54 18.11 -14.34
N MET A 26 -5.52 16.90 -14.88
CA MET A 26 -6.24 16.60 -16.10
C MET A 26 -7.75 16.56 -15.81
N ASP A 27 -8.59 16.63 -16.85
CA ASP A 27 -10.07 16.60 -16.75
C ASP A 27 -10.64 15.33 -16.07
N LEU A 28 -9.81 14.33 -15.82
CA LEU A 28 -10.21 13.01 -15.26
C LEU A 28 -10.30 12.98 -13.72
N GLY A 29 -9.84 14.01 -13.03
CA GLY A 29 -9.66 13.96 -11.57
C GLY A 29 -8.51 13.02 -11.14
N ARG A 30 -8.10 13.13 -9.86
CA ARG A 30 -6.91 12.44 -9.32
C ARG A 30 -6.99 10.92 -9.44
N LEU A 31 -8.13 10.33 -9.11
CA LEU A 31 -8.31 8.86 -9.21
C LEU A 31 -8.22 8.39 -10.68
N GLY A 32 -8.82 9.13 -11.62
CA GLY A 32 -8.74 8.82 -13.04
C GLY A 32 -7.29 8.83 -13.55
N GLU A 33 -6.50 9.82 -13.14
CA GLU A 33 -5.07 9.90 -13.48
C GLU A 33 -4.26 8.75 -12.88
N GLU A 34 -4.53 8.36 -11.62
CA GLU A 34 -3.90 7.19 -11.00
C GLU A 34 -4.22 5.90 -11.76
N CYS A 35 -5.47 5.70 -12.17
CA CYS A 35 -5.91 4.54 -12.95
C CYS A 35 -5.24 4.49 -14.33
N VAL A 36 -5.16 5.60 -15.05
CA VAL A 36 -4.49 5.68 -16.36
C VAL A 36 -3.01 5.34 -16.21
N ARG A 37 -2.33 5.96 -15.26
CA ARG A 37 -0.90 5.74 -14.99
C ARG A 37 -0.61 4.30 -14.57
N PHE A 38 -1.44 3.72 -13.70
CA PHE A 38 -1.32 2.30 -13.32
C PHE A 38 -1.50 1.39 -14.55
N LYS A 39 -2.53 1.62 -15.36
CA LYS A 39 -2.79 0.85 -16.59
C LYS A 39 -1.61 0.90 -17.56
N GLU A 40 -1.00 2.06 -17.76
CA GLU A 40 0.16 2.22 -18.62
C GLU A 40 1.37 1.44 -18.12
N MET A 41 1.65 1.47 -16.82
CA MET A 41 2.73 0.70 -16.21
C MET A 41 2.45 -0.81 -16.32
N PHE A 42 1.23 -1.23 -15.97
CA PHE A 42 0.82 -2.62 -16.01
C PHE A 42 0.91 -3.21 -17.43
N SER A 43 0.54 -2.44 -18.46
CA SER A 43 0.61 -2.88 -19.86
C SER A 43 2.04 -3.14 -20.36
N LYS A 44 3.04 -2.57 -19.70
CA LYS A 44 4.48 -2.71 -20.04
C LYS A 44 5.20 -3.70 -19.12
N ALA A 45 4.57 -4.08 -18.01
CA ALA A 45 5.16 -4.98 -17.02
C ALA A 45 5.16 -6.42 -17.52
N THR A 46 6.22 -7.16 -17.17
CA THR A 46 6.39 -8.59 -17.43
C THR A 46 6.56 -9.35 -16.12
N ASP A 47 6.62 -10.67 -16.17
CA ASP A 47 6.95 -11.54 -15.02
C ASP A 47 8.36 -11.30 -14.43
N LYS A 48 9.22 -10.57 -15.17
CA LYS A 48 10.57 -10.17 -14.74
C LYS A 48 10.64 -8.74 -14.25
N SER A 49 9.55 -7.98 -14.32
CA SER A 49 9.50 -6.60 -13.84
C SER A 49 9.34 -6.53 -12.31
N LEU A 50 9.73 -5.38 -11.75
CA LEU A 50 9.45 -4.99 -10.38
C LEU A 50 8.54 -3.76 -10.37
N MET A 51 7.40 -3.85 -9.69
CA MET A 51 6.48 -2.73 -9.53
C MET A 51 6.48 -2.26 -8.07
N LEU A 52 6.71 -0.97 -7.85
CA LEU A 52 6.72 -0.32 -6.54
C LEU A 52 5.53 0.63 -6.47
N LEU A 53 4.52 0.27 -5.69
CA LEU A 53 3.29 1.02 -5.50
C LEU A 53 3.29 1.64 -4.10
N ASN A 54 3.05 2.95 -4.03
CA ASN A 54 2.97 3.65 -2.76
C ASN A 54 1.66 4.44 -2.69
N GLU A 55 0.79 4.08 -1.76
CA GLU A 55 -0.53 4.70 -1.53
C GLU A 55 -1.37 4.84 -2.81
N THR A 56 -1.22 3.90 -3.74
CA THR A 56 -1.94 3.89 -5.02
C THR A 56 -3.43 3.72 -4.77
N PHE A 57 -4.25 4.55 -5.43
CA PHE A 57 -5.70 4.66 -5.29
C PHE A 57 -6.18 5.18 -3.93
N SER A 58 -5.33 5.93 -3.22
CA SER A 58 -5.68 6.51 -1.92
C SER A 58 -6.37 7.88 -2.02
N THR A 59 -6.54 8.42 -3.23
CA THR A 59 -7.13 9.75 -3.47
C THR A 59 -8.67 9.76 -3.52
N THR A 60 -9.30 8.64 -3.21
CA THR A 60 -10.76 8.47 -3.16
C THR A 60 -11.22 7.91 -1.80
N SER A 61 -12.51 7.57 -1.69
CA SER A 61 -13.01 6.88 -0.49
C SER A 61 -12.30 5.55 -0.27
N PHE A 62 -12.23 5.12 0.99
CA PHE A 62 -11.57 3.86 1.34
C PHE A 62 -12.14 2.67 0.57
N GLU A 63 -13.47 2.59 0.44
CA GLU A 63 -14.16 1.48 -0.22
C GLU A 63 -13.86 1.42 -1.72
N GLU A 64 -13.90 2.56 -2.39
CA GLU A 64 -13.59 2.64 -3.83
C GLU A 64 -12.11 2.34 -4.10
N GLY A 65 -11.22 2.95 -3.33
CA GLY A 65 -9.77 2.71 -3.44
C GLY A 65 -9.41 1.26 -3.19
N TYR A 66 -10.00 0.64 -2.15
CA TYR A 66 -9.82 -0.78 -1.85
C TYR A 66 -10.31 -1.69 -2.99
N TYR A 67 -11.47 -1.41 -3.57
CA TYR A 67 -12.01 -2.19 -4.69
C TYR A 67 -11.04 -2.21 -5.87
N ILE A 68 -10.57 -1.04 -6.29
CA ILE A 68 -9.63 -0.92 -7.41
C ILE A 68 -8.27 -1.56 -7.07
N ALA A 69 -7.77 -1.36 -5.84
CA ALA A 69 -6.53 -1.95 -5.37
C ALA A 69 -6.58 -3.49 -5.36
N LYS A 70 -7.69 -4.09 -4.88
CA LYS A 70 -7.88 -5.55 -4.86
C LYS A 70 -7.85 -6.13 -6.27
N ASP A 71 -8.56 -5.53 -7.22
CA ASP A 71 -8.56 -5.96 -8.62
C ASP A 71 -7.19 -5.80 -9.28
N SER A 72 -6.49 -4.71 -8.97
CA SER A 72 -5.13 -4.47 -9.45
C SER A 72 -4.15 -5.53 -8.93
N VAL A 73 -4.24 -5.91 -7.66
CA VAL A 73 -3.41 -6.99 -7.07
C VAL A 73 -3.72 -8.33 -7.74
N LYS A 74 -5.00 -8.66 -7.99
CA LYS A 74 -5.37 -9.89 -8.74
C LYS A 74 -4.73 -9.91 -10.12
N ALA A 75 -4.77 -8.80 -10.84
CA ALA A 75 -4.15 -8.70 -12.17
C ALA A 75 -2.63 -8.86 -12.12
N LEU A 76 -1.97 -8.24 -11.14
CA LEU A 76 -0.52 -8.38 -10.92
C LEU A 76 -0.11 -9.83 -10.61
N LEU A 77 -0.89 -10.52 -9.77
CA LEU A 77 -0.68 -11.94 -9.46
C LEU A 77 -0.83 -12.83 -10.68
N ASN A 78 -1.88 -12.62 -11.48
CA ASN A 78 -2.12 -13.41 -12.69
C ASN A 78 -1.01 -13.26 -13.73
N ASN A 79 -0.38 -12.10 -13.80
CA ASN A 79 0.76 -11.83 -14.69
C ASN A 79 2.11 -12.10 -14.03
N ALA A 80 2.12 -12.64 -12.79
CA ALA A 80 3.32 -12.93 -12.00
C ALA A 80 4.28 -11.74 -11.85
N VAL A 81 3.78 -10.51 -11.89
CA VAL A 81 4.57 -9.29 -11.71
C VAL A 81 4.99 -9.16 -10.26
N ARG A 82 6.31 -9.09 -10.01
CA ARG A 82 6.82 -8.85 -8.66
C ARG A 82 6.45 -7.44 -8.21
N THR A 83 5.78 -7.33 -7.07
CA THR A 83 5.24 -6.07 -6.61
C THR A 83 5.50 -5.86 -5.12
N ILE A 84 5.86 -4.64 -4.75
CA ILE A 84 5.80 -4.13 -3.38
C ILE A 84 4.74 -3.06 -3.36
N TYR A 85 3.66 -3.29 -2.59
CA TYR A 85 2.56 -2.35 -2.44
C TYR A 85 2.55 -1.82 -1.00
N ASN A 86 3.02 -0.60 -0.81
CA ASN A 86 2.92 0.12 0.45
C ASN A 86 1.57 0.83 0.53
N THR A 87 0.76 0.52 1.54
CA THR A 87 -0.58 1.09 1.70
C THR A 87 -1.04 1.04 3.16
N HIS A 88 -1.93 1.94 3.53
CA HIS A 88 -2.65 1.91 4.79
C HIS A 88 -4.00 1.16 4.70
N MET A 89 -4.32 0.59 3.56
CA MET A 89 -5.52 -0.24 3.37
C MET A 89 -5.34 -1.61 4.05
N HIS A 90 -5.54 -1.67 5.37
CA HIS A 90 -5.35 -2.89 6.17
C HIS A 90 -6.13 -4.09 5.61
N LYS A 91 -7.34 -3.85 5.10
CA LYS A 91 -8.18 -4.88 4.52
C LYS A 91 -7.51 -5.61 3.34
N LEU A 92 -6.69 -4.93 2.55
CA LEU A 92 -5.94 -5.56 1.47
C LEU A 92 -4.91 -6.56 2.00
N GLY A 93 -4.27 -6.25 3.14
CA GLY A 93 -3.38 -7.17 3.83
C GLY A 93 -4.09 -8.34 4.52
N GLU A 94 -5.32 -8.12 5.02
CA GLU A 94 -6.18 -9.19 5.57
C GLU A 94 -6.58 -10.20 4.50
N ASP A 95 -6.84 -9.73 3.28
CA ASP A 95 -7.22 -10.55 2.13
C ASP A 95 -6.04 -11.30 1.48
N ALA A 96 -4.81 -11.15 1.95
CA ALA A 96 -3.61 -11.73 1.33
C ALA A 96 -3.69 -13.25 1.11
N GLU A 97 -4.27 -13.98 2.07
CA GLU A 97 -4.47 -15.44 1.96
C GLU A 97 -5.51 -15.81 0.90
N GLU A 98 -6.62 -15.06 0.82
CA GLU A 98 -7.66 -15.24 -0.19
C GLU A 98 -7.10 -14.97 -1.59
N LEU A 99 -6.43 -13.83 -1.78
CA LEU A 99 -5.79 -13.44 -3.02
C LEU A 99 -4.76 -14.48 -3.49
N THR A 100 -3.99 -15.04 -2.57
CA THR A 100 -3.04 -16.12 -2.87
C THR A 100 -3.74 -17.39 -3.35
N ARG A 101 -4.85 -17.78 -2.71
CA ARG A 101 -5.63 -18.98 -3.13
C ARG A 101 -6.29 -18.81 -4.49
N GLU A 102 -6.71 -17.60 -4.82
CA GLU A 102 -7.36 -17.30 -6.11
C GLU A 102 -6.34 -17.17 -7.25
N SER A 103 -5.05 -17.07 -6.95
CA SER A 103 -4.00 -16.90 -7.96
C SER A 103 -3.52 -18.24 -8.53
N MET A 104 -2.98 -18.23 -9.75
CA MET A 104 -2.45 -19.39 -10.45
C MET A 104 -0.96 -19.63 -10.16
N GLY A 105 -0.51 -19.50 -8.89
CA GLY A 105 0.85 -19.86 -8.50
C GLY A 105 1.72 -18.72 -7.96
N ALA A 106 1.25 -17.49 -8.01
CA ALA A 106 1.88 -16.37 -7.31
C ALA A 106 1.24 -16.20 -5.92
N GLY A 107 1.94 -15.57 -4.98
CA GLY A 107 1.43 -15.36 -3.63
C GLY A 107 1.54 -13.92 -3.15
N VAL A 108 0.65 -13.55 -2.24
CA VAL A 108 0.69 -12.27 -1.51
C VAL A 108 1.14 -12.51 -0.08
N ALA A 109 2.04 -11.68 0.39
CA ALA A 109 2.46 -11.66 1.78
C ALA A 109 2.21 -10.27 2.38
N SER A 110 1.55 -10.23 3.52
CA SER A 110 1.39 -8.99 4.28
C SER A 110 2.59 -8.76 5.18
N LEU A 111 3.20 -7.59 5.05
CA LEU A 111 4.33 -7.14 5.86
C LEU A 111 3.90 -5.94 6.70
N VAL A 112 4.05 -6.04 8.01
CA VAL A 112 3.60 -5.01 8.95
C VAL A 112 4.78 -4.49 9.76
N MET A 113 4.78 -3.19 10.04
CA MET A 113 5.73 -2.57 10.97
C MET A 113 5.41 -3.02 12.39
N LYS A 114 6.34 -3.75 13.03
CA LYS A 114 6.15 -4.23 14.40
C LYS A 114 6.22 -3.07 15.41
N THR A 115 5.28 -3.07 16.34
CA THR A 115 5.29 -2.21 17.50
C THR A 115 5.67 -3.01 18.74
N GLU A 116 6.55 -2.50 19.56
CA GLU A 116 6.98 -3.09 20.83
C GLU A 116 6.73 -2.08 21.95
N GLU A 117 5.94 -2.45 22.95
CA GLU A 117 5.62 -1.58 24.11
C GLU A 117 5.06 -0.19 23.71
N GLY A 118 4.19 -0.12 22.71
CA GLY A 118 3.63 1.14 22.22
C GLY A 118 4.58 2.01 21.40
N LYS A 119 5.82 1.53 21.11
CA LYS A 119 6.81 2.25 20.29
C LYS A 119 7.05 1.54 18.97
N ARG A 120 7.30 2.30 17.91
CA ARG A 120 7.68 1.76 16.61
C ARG A 120 9.05 1.08 16.71
N SER A 121 9.12 -0.22 16.44
CA SER A 121 10.39 -0.97 16.46
C SER A 121 11.26 -0.76 15.23
N PHE A 122 10.71 -0.15 14.16
CA PHE A 122 11.31 -0.03 12.83
C PHE A 122 11.70 -1.38 12.19
N LYS A 123 11.08 -2.47 12.67
CA LYS A 123 11.24 -3.81 12.11
C LYS A 123 9.98 -4.20 11.36
N VAL A 124 10.16 -4.73 10.16
CA VAL A 124 9.08 -5.27 9.33
C VAL A 124 8.96 -6.76 9.60
N THR A 125 7.75 -7.24 9.85
CA THR A 125 7.46 -8.65 10.11
C THR A 125 6.36 -9.16 9.18
N LEU A 126 6.43 -10.44 8.84
CA LEU A 126 5.35 -11.13 8.12
C LEU A 126 4.20 -11.34 9.11
N SER A 127 3.12 -10.59 8.96
CA SER A 127 1.94 -10.65 9.82
C SER A 127 0.73 -10.07 9.12
N LYS A 128 -0.47 -10.46 9.54
CA LYS A 128 -1.69 -9.75 9.19
C LYS A 128 -1.67 -8.36 9.83
N PRO A 129 -2.30 -7.34 9.20
CA PRO A 129 -2.44 -6.05 9.82
C PRO A 129 -3.21 -6.17 11.15
N GLU A 130 -2.62 -5.67 12.22
CA GLU A 130 -3.32 -5.52 13.50
C GLU A 130 -3.94 -4.12 13.51
N GLY A 131 -5.26 -4.05 13.64
CA GLY A 131 -6.03 -2.81 13.60
C GLY A 131 -5.85 -1.90 14.83
N SER A 132 -4.65 -1.83 15.38
CA SER A 132 -4.34 -0.88 16.47
C SER A 132 -4.24 0.53 15.88
N SER A 133 -5.26 1.31 16.17
CA SER A 133 -5.35 2.71 15.71
C SER A 133 -4.42 3.59 16.53
N TYR A 134 -3.22 3.86 16.01
CA TYR A 134 -2.38 4.95 16.54
C TYR A 134 -3.05 6.33 16.46
N ALA A 135 -4.14 6.45 15.73
CA ALA A 135 -4.87 7.70 15.60
C ALA A 135 -5.39 8.20 16.96
N LYS A 136 -5.83 7.30 17.85
CA LYS A 136 -6.26 7.66 19.19
C LYS A 136 -5.10 8.20 20.03
N ASP A 137 -3.98 7.49 20.05
CA ASP A 137 -2.78 7.91 20.81
C ASP A 137 -2.22 9.24 20.27
N ILE A 138 -2.26 9.44 18.94
CA ILE A 138 -1.87 10.69 18.31
C ILE A 138 -2.85 11.81 18.69
N ALA A 139 -4.16 11.55 18.63
CA ALA A 139 -5.17 12.52 19.01
C ALA A 139 -5.01 12.96 20.48
N GLU A 140 -4.78 12.02 21.40
CA GLU A 140 -4.49 12.29 22.80
C GLU A 140 -3.20 13.10 22.95
N LYS A 141 -2.11 12.67 22.29
CA LYS A 141 -0.81 13.35 22.37
C LYS A 141 -0.84 14.81 21.91
N TYR A 142 -1.64 15.10 20.89
CA TYR A 142 -1.73 16.45 20.30
C TYR A 142 -2.97 17.23 20.75
N GLY A 143 -3.73 16.71 21.71
CA GLY A 143 -4.86 17.44 22.32
C GLY A 143 -6.07 17.61 21.43
N VAL A 144 -6.27 16.71 20.46
CA VAL A 144 -7.42 16.77 19.51
C VAL A 144 -8.53 15.77 19.80
N THR A 145 -8.57 15.23 21.03
CA THR A 145 -9.74 14.47 21.50
C THR A 145 -10.89 15.43 21.86
N TYR A 146 -12.13 14.92 21.82
CA TYR A 146 -13.30 15.72 22.15
C TYR A 146 -13.15 16.45 23.49
N ASP A 147 -12.80 15.74 24.56
CA ASP A 147 -12.68 16.29 25.90
C ASP A 147 -11.60 17.36 26.01
N MET A 148 -10.48 17.18 25.32
CA MET A 148 -9.40 18.15 25.28
C MET A 148 -9.79 19.41 24.49
N LEU A 149 -10.48 19.26 23.36
CA LEU A 149 -10.93 20.40 22.54
C LEU A 149 -11.99 21.25 23.24
N ILE A 150 -12.93 20.65 23.97
CA ILE A 150 -13.92 21.44 24.73
C ILE A 150 -13.32 22.09 25.99
N GLY A 151 -12.25 21.53 26.56
CA GLY A 151 -11.55 22.08 27.72
C GLY A 151 -10.68 23.31 27.41
N VAL A 152 -10.44 23.61 26.14
CA VAL A 152 -9.66 24.80 25.66
C VAL A 152 -10.55 26.04 25.48
N LYS A 153 -11.89 25.90 25.51
CA LYS A 153 -12.85 27.00 25.45
C LYS A 153 -13.25 27.41 26.86
#